data_aa9a5368141a199b1e8542ba8f82f566
#
_entry.id   aa9a5368141a199b1e8542ba8f82f566
#
_cell.length_a   1.000
_cell.length_b   1.000
_cell.length_c   1.000
_cell.angle_alpha   90.00
_cell.angle_beta   90.00
_cell.angle_gamma   90.00
#
_symmetry.space_group_name_H-M   'P 1'
#
loop_
_entity.id
_entity.type
_entity.pdbx_description
1 polymer ?
#
loop_
_entity_poly.entity_id
_entity_poly.type
_entity_poly.pdbx_seq_one_letter_code
_entity_poly.pdbx_strand_id
1 'polypeptide(L)'
;MKLFSLSLLCFALLCSCGNHGVKEKPIVKNVHIVHAEPIAGNTFRSFPGVVKAAQQIELGFKTAGQIKQLCVDEGDYIREGQLIARLDDTDYQLQLAATESQYRQLSTEMTRLEELHRRNNITDNDYEKAVAGLEQLKAQLESNRNTVNYTQLHSPISGYIQAVHFEKAEMVNTGTAVVTLVDVNNIEIESELPASVYLQKDNFISYSCHSRLLADNNFSLKLASINPKSNSNQLYRMRLFPETDAKNALSIGMNVEVTVEI
;
A
#
# COMPACT_ATOMS: atom_id res chain seq x y z
N MET A 1 83.20 -77.43 -36.92
CA MET A 1 81.89 -77.98 -36.52
C MET A 1 81.32 -77.39 -35.24
N LYS A 2 82.00 -76.54 -34.48
CA LYS A 2 81.47 -75.98 -33.21
C LYS A 2 80.82 -74.61 -33.38
N LEU A 3 81.06 -73.85 -34.43
CA LEU A 3 80.46 -72.55 -34.69
C LEU A 3 79.04 -72.61 -35.27
N PHE A 4 78.69 -73.67 -35.99
CA PHE A 4 77.40 -73.87 -36.60
C PHE A 4 76.33 -74.28 -35.60
N SER A 5 76.68 -74.97 -34.53
CA SER A 5 75.75 -75.32 -33.42
C SER A 5 75.34 -74.15 -32.53
N LEU A 6 76.20 -73.15 -32.38
CA LEU A 6 75.91 -71.95 -31.54
C LEU A 6 75.00 -70.99 -32.25
N SER A 7 75.05 -70.88 -33.60
CA SER A 7 74.18 -70.08 -34.43
C SER A 7 72.76 -70.61 -34.46
N LEU A 8 72.56 -71.93 -34.45
CA LEU A 8 71.24 -72.56 -34.46
C LEU A 8 70.52 -72.41 -33.12
N LEU A 9 71.30 -72.36 -31.99
CA LEU A 9 70.71 -72.12 -30.64
C LEU A 9 70.24 -70.70 -30.41
N CYS A 10 70.90 -69.70 -31.01
CA CYS A 10 70.45 -68.30 -30.92
C CYS A 10 69.19 -67.99 -31.74
N PHE A 11 69.00 -68.78 -32.84
CA PHE A 11 67.82 -68.58 -33.69
C PHE A 11 66.51 -69.15 -33.06
N ALA A 12 66.65 -70.19 -32.20
CA ALA A 12 65.50 -70.78 -31.49
C ALA A 12 64.96 -69.95 -30.34
N LEU A 13 65.73 -68.95 -29.81
CA LEU A 13 65.32 -68.08 -28.71
C LEU A 13 64.56 -66.83 -29.14
N LEU A 14 64.50 -66.56 -30.44
CA LEU A 14 63.78 -65.33 -30.95
C LEU A 14 62.33 -65.56 -31.37
N CYS A 15 61.79 -66.79 -31.33
CA CYS A 15 60.40 -67.08 -31.73
C CYS A 15 59.43 -67.17 -30.58
N SER A 16 59.77 -66.75 -29.34
CA SER A 16 58.87 -66.79 -28.17
C SER A 16 58.26 -65.44 -27.81
N CYS A 17 57.75 -64.65 -28.80
CA CYS A 17 56.82 -63.55 -28.55
C CYS A 17 55.45 -63.95 -29.02
N GLY A 18 54.81 -64.84 -28.28
CA GLY A 18 53.38 -65.11 -28.40
C GLY A 18 52.59 -63.89 -27.82
N ASN A 19 52.02 -63.16 -28.74
CA ASN A 19 51.11 -62.09 -28.40
C ASN A 19 49.85 -62.66 -27.69
N HIS A 20 49.90 -62.70 -26.35
CA HIS A 20 48.69 -62.96 -25.57
C HIS A 20 47.87 -61.67 -25.60
N GLY A 21 47.07 -61.52 -26.65
CA GLY A 21 46.01 -60.56 -26.65
C GLY A 21 45.04 -60.88 -25.50
N VAL A 22 45.22 -60.20 -24.38
CA VAL A 22 44.23 -60.17 -23.32
C VAL A 22 43.00 -59.55 -23.94
N LYS A 23 41.98 -60.32 -24.29
CA LYS A 23 40.65 -59.81 -24.59
C LYS A 23 40.17 -59.22 -23.34
N GLU A 24 40.31 -57.85 -23.16
CA GLU A 24 39.59 -57.09 -22.14
C GLU A 24 38.13 -57.40 -22.37
N LYS A 25 37.50 -58.05 -21.41
CA LYS A 25 36.05 -58.15 -21.36
C LYS A 25 35.53 -56.76 -21.20
N PRO A 26 34.58 -56.30 -22.06
CA PRO A 26 34.01 -55.02 -21.88
C PRO A 26 33.40 -54.97 -20.49
N ILE A 27 33.84 -53.97 -19.68
CA ILE A 27 33.27 -53.71 -18.37
C ILE A 27 31.87 -53.16 -18.66
N VAL A 28 30.87 -54.01 -18.62
CA VAL A 28 29.46 -53.57 -18.68
C VAL A 28 29.16 -52.96 -17.35
N LYS A 29 29.17 -51.62 -17.31
CA LYS A 29 28.64 -50.86 -16.17
C LYS A 29 27.12 -50.92 -16.25
N ASN A 30 26.50 -51.64 -15.33
CA ASN A 30 25.08 -51.59 -15.15
C ASN A 30 24.74 -50.16 -14.63
N VAL A 31 24.13 -49.35 -15.46
CA VAL A 31 23.59 -48.04 -15.08
C VAL A 31 22.07 -48.22 -14.89
N HIS A 32 21.61 -47.85 -13.73
CA HIS A 32 20.16 -47.70 -13.53
C HIS A 32 19.74 -46.39 -14.21
N ILE A 33 18.98 -46.49 -15.28
CA ILE A 33 18.36 -45.36 -15.93
C ILE A 33 17.06 -45.12 -15.16
N VAL A 34 16.99 -44.00 -14.43
CA VAL A 34 15.77 -43.51 -13.83
C VAL A 34 15.18 -42.50 -14.81
N HIS A 35 14.02 -42.77 -15.34
CA HIS A 35 13.28 -41.79 -16.09
C HIS A 35 12.77 -40.76 -15.11
N ALA A 36 13.09 -39.47 -15.34
CA ALA A 36 12.47 -38.39 -14.63
C ALA A 36 11.00 -38.29 -15.10
N GLU A 37 10.09 -38.66 -14.24
CA GLU A 37 8.68 -38.38 -14.48
C GLU A 37 8.41 -36.92 -14.13
N PRO A 38 7.59 -36.17 -14.94
CA PRO A 38 7.18 -34.86 -14.56
C PRO A 38 6.38 -34.98 -13.26
N ILE A 39 6.75 -34.20 -12.25
CA ILE A 39 5.98 -34.10 -11.02
C ILE A 39 4.65 -33.43 -11.42
N ALA A 40 3.63 -34.27 -11.62
CA ALA A 40 2.25 -33.76 -11.77
C ALA A 40 1.78 -33.25 -10.41
N GLY A 41 1.97 -31.99 -10.17
CA GLY A 41 1.57 -31.36 -8.91
C GLY A 41 1.79 -29.86 -8.96
N ASN A 42 1.04 -29.15 -8.13
CA ASN A 42 1.15 -27.71 -8.01
C ASN A 42 2.54 -27.32 -7.49
N THR A 43 3.09 -26.27 -8.07
CA THR A 43 4.40 -25.75 -7.68
C THR A 43 4.19 -24.62 -6.68
N PHE A 44 4.84 -24.68 -5.53
CA PHE A 44 4.82 -23.62 -4.54
C PHE A 44 6.06 -22.74 -4.68
N ARG A 45 5.84 -21.43 -4.69
CA ARG A 45 6.91 -20.45 -4.74
C ARG A 45 6.71 -19.43 -3.63
N SER A 46 7.77 -19.20 -2.85
CA SER A 46 7.74 -18.29 -1.71
C SER A 46 8.52 -17.02 -2.00
N PHE A 47 7.99 -15.90 -1.53
CA PHE A 47 8.53 -14.55 -1.70
C PHE A 47 8.49 -13.80 -0.39
N PRO A 48 9.47 -12.95 -0.12
CA PRO A 48 9.40 -12.07 1.05
C PRO A 48 8.26 -11.07 0.88
N GLY A 49 7.54 -10.84 1.96
CA GLY A 49 6.48 -9.85 2.04
C GLY A 49 6.53 -9.06 3.34
N VAL A 50 5.86 -7.93 3.34
CA VAL A 50 5.73 -7.05 4.51
C VAL A 50 4.26 -6.72 4.73
N VAL A 51 3.83 -6.83 5.98
CA VAL A 51 2.49 -6.38 6.38
C VAL A 51 2.47 -4.86 6.44
N LYS A 52 1.58 -4.24 5.69
CA LYS A 52 1.37 -2.79 5.66
C LYS A 52 -0.04 -2.44 6.07
N ALA A 53 -0.24 -1.20 6.51
CA ALA A 53 -1.57 -0.64 6.61
C ALA A 53 -2.16 -0.50 5.20
N ALA A 54 -3.44 -0.82 5.03
CA ALA A 54 -4.13 -0.63 3.75
C ALA A 54 -4.26 0.85 3.39
N GLN A 55 -4.32 1.72 4.40
CA GLN A 55 -4.40 3.17 4.23
C GLN A 55 -3.46 3.88 5.20
N GLN A 56 -2.70 4.82 4.64
CA GLN A 56 -1.94 5.82 5.36
C GLN A 56 -2.39 7.18 4.83
N ILE A 57 -2.83 8.07 5.73
CA ILE A 57 -3.42 9.36 5.37
C ILE A 57 -2.61 10.47 6.04
N GLU A 58 -2.15 11.39 5.23
CA GLU A 58 -1.58 12.64 5.71
C GLU A 58 -2.71 13.66 5.89
N LEU A 59 -2.92 14.09 7.12
CA LEU A 59 -4.00 15.01 7.49
C LEU A 59 -3.45 16.41 7.72
N GLY A 60 -4.05 17.38 7.05
CA GLY A 60 -3.72 18.79 7.17
C GLY A 60 -4.97 19.68 7.17
N PHE A 61 -4.80 20.91 7.62
CA PHE A 61 -5.89 21.88 7.61
C PHE A 61 -6.22 22.35 6.19
N LYS A 62 -7.51 22.63 5.95
CA LYS A 62 -7.99 23.22 4.69
C LYS A 62 -7.85 24.74 4.65
N THR A 63 -7.37 25.36 5.74
CA THR A 63 -7.05 26.79 5.85
C THR A 63 -5.73 27.00 6.58
N ALA A 64 -5.08 28.14 6.40
CA ALA A 64 -3.81 28.46 7.07
C ALA A 64 -4.07 29.05 8.46
N GLY A 65 -3.07 28.96 9.35
CA GLY A 65 -3.15 29.59 10.68
C GLY A 65 -2.15 29.03 11.66
N GLN A 66 -2.13 29.58 12.87
CA GLN A 66 -1.30 29.11 13.96
C GLN A 66 -2.02 27.99 14.72
N ILE A 67 -1.32 26.91 15.04
CA ILE A 67 -1.85 25.81 15.85
C ILE A 67 -2.06 26.31 17.28
N LYS A 68 -3.30 26.42 17.68
CA LYS A 68 -3.70 26.81 19.05
C LYS A 68 -3.64 25.63 20.00
N GLN A 69 -4.02 24.45 19.50
CA GLN A 69 -4.08 23.24 20.30
C GLN A 69 -3.80 22.02 19.42
N LEU A 70 -2.95 21.14 19.93
CA LEU A 70 -2.74 19.78 19.44
C LEU A 70 -3.29 18.84 20.50
N CYS A 71 -4.15 17.89 20.13
CA CYS A 71 -4.91 17.03 21.04
C CYS A 71 -4.44 15.57 21.01
N VAL A 72 -3.37 15.27 20.28
CA VAL A 72 -2.87 13.92 20.04
C VAL A 72 -1.35 13.89 20.06
N ASP A 73 -0.79 12.74 20.44
CA ASP A 73 0.63 12.43 20.40
C ASP A 73 0.90 11.24 19.45
N GLU A 74 2.16 11.02 19.06
CA GLU A 74 2.57 9.85 18.30
C GLU A 74 2.29 8.57 19.09
N GLY A 75 1.68 7.59 18.42
CA GLY A 75 1.26 6.31 19.02
C GLY A 75 -0.16 6.32 19.58
N ASP A 76 -0.85 7.47 19.63
CA ASP A 76 -2.23 7.54 20.10
C ASP A 76 -3.20 6.86 19.13
N TYR A 77 -4.16 6.11 19.68
CA TYR A 77 -5.30 5.61 18.93
C TYR A 77 -6.41 6.64 18.89
N ILE A 78 -6.83 7.03 17.69
CA ILE A 78 -7.96 7.96 17.46
C ILE A 78 -9.11 7.28 16.76
N ARG A 79 -10.32 7.79 17.06
CA ARG A 79 -11.56 7.36 16.42
C ARG A 79 -11.93 8.32 15.29
N GLU A 80 -12.66 7.81 14.32
CA GLU A 80 -13.30 8.64 13.28
C GLU A 80 -14.10 9.78 13.91
N GLY A 81 -13.95 11.00 13.38
CA GLY A 81 -14.57 12.23 13.87
C GLY A 81 -13.87 12.86 15.09
N GLN A 82 -12.88 12.22 15.70
CA GLN A 82 -12.16 12.77 16.85
C GLN A 82 -11.32 13.99 16.44
N LEU A 83 -11.31 15.03 17.28
CA LEU A 83 -10.50 16.23 17.08
C LEU A 83 -9.01 15.91 17.28
N ILE A 84 -8.20 16.26 16.30
CA ILE A 84 -6.73 16.08 16.28
C ILE A 84 -6.04 17.40 16.68
N ALA A 85 -6.42 18.49 16.02
CA ALA A 85 -5.79 19.78 16.24
C ALA A 85 -6.78 20.92 15.93
N ARG A 86 -6.50 22.12 16.47
CA ARG A 86 -7.26 23.33 16.22
C ARG A 86 -6.32 24.49 15.96
N LEU A 87 -6.63 25.29 14.95
CA LEU A 87 -5.99 26.59 14.71
C LEU A 87 -6.57 27.67 15.62
N ASP A 88 -5.89 28.80 15.71
CA ASP A 88 -6.50 30.02 16.23
C ASP A 88 -7.53 30.53 15.21
N ASP A 89 -8.77 30.49 15.60
CA ASP A 89 -9.93 30.81 14.77
C ASP A 89 -10.48 32.21 15.01
N THR A 90 -9.78 33.02 15.81
CA THR A 90 -10.29 34.35 16.29
C THR A 90 -10.67 35.22 15.10
N ASP A 91 -9.81 35.40 14.10
CA ASP A 91 -10.08 36.26 12.95
C ASP A 91 -11.19 35.67 12.05
N TYR A 92 -11.22 34.35 11.90
CA TYR A 92 -12.27 33.65 11.15
C TYR A 92 -13.64 33.79 11.78
N GLN A 93 -13.72 33.74 13.12
CA GLN A 93 -14.96 33.98 13.89
C GLN A 93 -15.43 35.41 13.74
N LEU A 94 -14.55 36.40 13.79
CA LEU A 94 -14.89 37.79 13.56
C LEU A 94 -15.45 38.03 12.16
N GLN A 95 -14.83 37.44 11.14
CA GLN A 95 -15.27 37.49 9.75
C GLN A 95 -16.66 36.87 9.59
N LEU A 96 -16.89 35.71 10.19
CA LEU A 96 -18.20 35.04 10.21
C LEU A 96 -19.27 35.95 10.88
N ALA A 97 -18.99 36.47 12.07
CA ALA A 97 -19.91 37.31 12.80
C ALA A 97 -20.29 38.60 12.04
N ALA A 98 -19.33 39.21 11.34
CA ALA A 98 -19.59 40.39 10.48
C ALA A 98 -20.56 40.02 9.33
N THR A 99 -20.31 38.92 8.64
CA THR A 99 -21.16 38.46 7.52
C THR A 99 -22.55 38.01 8.01
N GLU A 100 -22.64 37.36 9.16
CA GLU A 100 -23.93 37.00 9.79
C GLU A 100 -24.78 38.26 10.10
N SER A 101 -24.15 39.34 10.57
CA SER A 101 -24.81 40.58 10.85
C SER A 101 -25.37 41.25 9.59
N GLN A 102 -24.56 41.27 8.51
CA GLN A 102 -24.99 41.77 7.20
C GLN A 102 -26.14 40.93 6.61
N TYR A 103 -26.03 39.60 6.67
CA TYR A 103 -27.09 38.70 6.20
C TYR A 103 -28.39 38.90 6.95
N ARG A 104 -28.36 39.06 8.27
CA ARG A 104 -29.54 39.32 9.10
C ARG A 104 -30.21 40.66 8.73
N GLN A 105 -29.42 41.71 8.49
CA GLN A 105 -29.92 42.99 8.05
C GLN A 105 -30.61 42.86 6.69
N LEU A 106 -29.92 42.30 5.69
CA LEU A 106 -30.46 42.19 4.33
C LEU A 106 -31.66 41.23 4.27
N SER A 107 -31.66 40.14 5.04
CA SER A 107 -32.82 39.25 5.16
C SER A 107 -34.06 39.93 5.72
N THR A 108 -33.87 40.84 6.71
CA THR A 108 -35.00 41.66 7.26
C THR A 108 -35.51 42.66 6.24
N GLU A 109 -34.62 43.29 5.46
CA GLU A 109 -34.99 44.20 4.38
C GLU A 109 -35.74 43.46 3.26
N MET A 110 -35.27 42.26 2.90
CA MET A 110 -35.88 41.40 1.89
C MET A 110 -37.34 41.07 2.24
N THR A 111 -37.65 40.79 3.51
CA THR A 111 -39.02 40.55 3.97
C THR A 111 -39.95 41.78 3.73
N ARG A 112 -39.41 43.00 3.87
CA ARG A 112 -40.16 44.22 3.56
C ARG A 112 -40.33 44.44 2.07
N LEU A 113 -39.29 44.15 1.26
CA LEU A 113 -39.35 44.28 -0.18
C LEU A 113 -40.34 43.28 -0.79
N GLU A 114 -40.41 42.06 -0.26
CA GLU A 114 -41.37 41.04 -0.67
C GLU A 114 -42.83 41.53 -0.44
N GLU A 115 -43.09 42.15 0.69
CA GLU A 115 -44.42 42.74 0.98
C GLU A 115 -44.74 43.90 0.03
N LEU A 116 -43.76 44.77 -0.30
CA LEU A 116 -43.94 45.88 -1.25
C LEU A 116 -44.14 45.35 -2.68
N HIS A 117 -43.43 44.35 -3.08
CA HIS A 117 -43.55 43.71 -4.40
C HIS A 117 -44.94 43.09 -4.54
N ARG A 118 -45.44 42.35 -3.56
CA ARG A 118 -46.76 41.76 -3.55
C ARG A 118 -47.89 42.81 -3.70
N ARG A 119 -47.62 44.03 -3.24
CA ARG A 119 -48.54 45.18 -3.39
C ARG A 119 -48.32 46.02 -4.66
N ASN A 120 -47.45 45.58 -5.56
CA ASN A 120 -47.04 46.27 -6.79
C ASN A 120 -46.41 47.66 -6.53
N ASN A 121 -45.73 47.83 -5.39
CA ASN A 121 -45.11 49.11 -5.00
C ASN A 121 -43.60 49.17 -5.32
N ILE A 122 -43.02 48.13 -5.89
CA ILE A 122 -41.67 48.10 -6.44
C ILE A 122 -41.68 47.34 -7.77
N THR A 123 -40.64 47.58 -8.61
CA THR A 123 -40.54 46.92 -9.91
C THR A 123 -40.03 45.47 -9.72
N ASP A 124 -40.38 44.56 -10.67
CA ASP A 124 -39.89 43.19 -10.67
C ASP A 124 -38.35 43.18 -10.70
N ASN A 125 -37.74 44.05 -11.51
CA ASN A 125 -36.27 44.15 -11.61
C ASN A 125 -35.59 44.53 -10.30
N ASP A 126 -36.19 45.42 -9.50
CA ASP A 126 -35.65 45.84 -8.19
C ASP A 126 -35.81 44.71 -7.16
N TYR A 127 -36.92 43.99 -7.20
CA TYR A 127 -37.14 42.82 -6.37
C TYR A 127 -36.14 41.73 -6.71
N GLU A 128 -35.96 41.36 -8.02
CA GLU A 128 -35.01 40.35 -8.47
C GLU A 128 -33.56 40.68 -8.10
N LYS A 129 -33.15 41.95 -8.20
CA LYS A 129 -31.84 42.42 -7.73
C LYS A 129 -31.62 42.19 -6.24
N ALA A 130 -32.67 42.50 -5.42
CA ALA A 130 -32.59 42.28 -3.98
C ALA A 130 -32.51 40.80 -3.62
N VAL A 131 -33.25 39.92 -4.31
CA VAL A 131 -33.18 38.47 -4.18
C VAL A 131 -31.77 37.99 -4.49
N ALA A 132 -31.20 38.37 -5.65
CA ALA A 132 -29.85 37.97 -6.06
C ALA A 132 -28.77 38.47 -5.04
N GLY A 133 -28.94 39.68 -4.50
CA GLY A 133 -28.06 40.18 -3.45
C GLY A 133 -28.11 39.37 -2.15
N LEU A 134 -29.29 38.93 -1.73
CA LEU A 134 -29.45 38.07 -0.56
C LEU A 134 -28.82 36.71 -0.78
N GLU A 135 -29.03 36.11 -1.97
CA GLU A 135 -28.42 34.79 -2.32
C GLU A 135 -26.89 34.86 -2.34
N GLN A 136 -26.33 35.94 -2.91
CA GLN A 136 -24.89 36.18 -2.89
C GLN A 136 -24.33 36.24 -1.47
N LEU A 137 -25.00 37.02 -0.59
CA LEU A 137 -24.56 37.18 0.79
C LEU A 137 -24.74 35.89 1.60
N LYS A 138 -25.77 35.08 1.31
CA LYS A 138 -25.97 33.76 1.88
C LYS A 138 -24.84 32.84 1.52
N ALA A 139 -24.41 32.82 0.26
CA ALA A 139 -23.27 32.01 -0.19
C ALA A 139 -21.96 32.43 0.51
N GLN A 140 -21.76 33.76 0.70
CA GLN A 140 -20.60 34.26 1.44
C GLN A 140 -20.65 33.85 2.93
N LEU A 141 -21.82 33.88 3.55
CA LEU A 141 -22.01 33.42 4.93
C LEU A 141 -21.64 31.93 5.09
N GLU A 142 -22.14 31.07 4.20
CA GLU A 142 -21.81 29.65 4.21
C GLU A 142 -20.31 29.40 3.97
N SER A 143 -19.66 30.18 3.09
CA SER A 143 -18.23 30.13 2.86
C SER A 143 -17.43 30.44 4.14
N ASN A 144 -17.79 31.51 4.84
CA ASN A 144 -17.12 31.90 6.08
C ASN A 144 -17.37 30.88 7.20
N ARG A 145 -18.57 30.29 7.28
CA ARG A 145 -18.88 29.21 8.23
C ARG A 145 -18.04 27.98 7.97
N ASN A 146 -17.90 27.60 6.70
CA ASN A 146 -17.01 26.48 6.31
C ASN A 146 -15.56 26.79 6.67
N THR A 147 -15.09 28.03 6.49
CA THR A 147 -13.71 28.40 6.84
C THR A 147 -13.46 28.27 8.34
N VAL A 148 -14.40 28.63 9.19
CA VAL A 148 -14.32 28.37 10.65
C VAL A 148 -14.26 26.87 10.94
N ASN A 149 -15.07 26.06 10.27
CA ASN A 149 -15.01 24.59 10.43
C ASN A 149 -13.66 24.03 10.00
N TYR A 150 -13.02 24.60 8.98
CA TYR A 150 -11.70 24.17 8.48
C TYR A 150 -10.55 24.52 9.44
N THR A 151 -10.78 25.33 10.47
CA THR A 151 -9.80 25.55 11.56
C THR A 151 -9.73 24.36 12.53
N GLN A 152 -10.62 23.39 12.41
CA GLN A 152 -10.61 22.16 13.21
C GLN A 152 -10.24 20.97 12.34
N LEU A 153 -9.21 20.23 12.76
CA LEU A 153 -8.75 19.02 12.08
C LEU A 153 -9.32 17.80 12.79
N HIS A 154 -10.23 17.10 12.12
CA HIS A 154 -10.83 15.87 12.63
C HIS A 154 -10.33 14.66 11.85
N SER A 155 -10.28 13.51 12.51
CA SER A 155 -9.91 12.26 11.86
C SER A 155 -11.03 11.76 10.93
N PRO A 156 -10.73 11.42 9.65
CA PRO A 156 -11.69 10.83 8.74
C PRO A 156 -11.88 9.32 8.92
N ILE A 157 -10.99 8.66 9.68
CA ILE A 157 -11.02 7.22 9.96
C ILE A 157 -10.54 6.96 11.40
N SER A 158 -10.78 5.75 11.90
CA SER A 158 -10.14 5.28 13.14
C SER A 158 -8.78 4.66 12.85
N GLY A 159 -7.78 4.95 13.68
CA GLY A 159 -6.42 4.46 13.49
C GLY A 159 -5.43 4.98 14.50
N TYR A 160 -4.14 4.79 14.26
CA TYR A 160 -3.06 5.30 15.12
C TYR A 160 -2.35 6.48 14.47
N ILE A 161 -1.94 7.44 15.28
CA ILE A 161 -1.04 8.50 14.86
C ILE A 161 0.36 7.92 14.69
N GLN A 162 0.84 7.89 13.46
CA GLN A 162 2.18 7.42 13.12
C GLN A 162 3.24 8.51 13.33
N ALA A 163 2.91 9.75 13.00
CA ALA A 163 3.80 10.89 13.14
C ALA A 163 3.03 12.19 13.36
N VAL A 164 3.60 13.08 14.13
CA VAL A 164 3.15 14.46 14.33
C VAL A 164 4.22 15.38 13.75
N HIS A 165 3.87 16.22 12.78
CA HIS A 165 4.82 17.02 12.00
C HIS A 165 4.96 18.46 12.50
N PHE A 166 4.05 18.94 13.34
CA PHE A 166 4.01 20.30 13.85
C PHE A 166 3.68 20.32 15.34
N GLU A 167 4.15 21.35 16.00
CA GLU A 167 3.89 21.59 17.41
C GLU A 167 2.88 22.73 17.63
N LYS A 168 2.44 22.87 18.89
CA LYS A 168 1.62 24.00 19.30
C LYS A 168 2.36 25.32 19.07
N ALA A 169 1.63 26.34 18.63
CA ALA A 169 2.08 27.69 18.27
C ALA A 169 2.85 27.79 16.95
N GLU A 170 3.04 26.70 16.19
CA GLU A 170 3.60 26.77 14.85
C GLU A 170 2.56 27.23 13.81
N MET A 171 3.06 27.87 12.75
CA MET A 171 2.24 28.30 11.62
C MET A 171 2.17 27.20 10.57
N VAL A 172 0.95 26.91 10.11
CA VAL A 172 0.73 25.90 9.06
C VAL A 172 0.03 26.53 7.86
N ASN A 173 0.39 26.05 6.68
CA ASN A 173 -0.25 26.43 5.43
C ASN A 173 -1.36 25.44 5.07
N THR A 174 -2.27 25.87 4.20
CA THR A 174 -3.33 25.03 3.67
C THR A 174 -2.75 23.77 2.99
N GLY A 175 -3.25 22.59 3.36
CA GLY A 175 -2.88 21.31 2.77
C GLY A 175 -1.53 20.74 3.24
N THR A 176 -0.83 21.42 4.14
CA THR A 176 0.39 20.86 4.75
C THR A 176 0.00 19.76 5.74
N ALA A 177 0.67 18.60 5.65
CA ALA A 177 0.44 17.48 6.56
C ALA A 177 0.83 17.85 7.99
N VAL A 178 -0.13 17.81 8.92
CA VAL A 178 0.07 18.07 10.36
C VAL A 178 0.32 16.76 11.10
N VAL A 179 -0.43 15.72 10.75
CA VAL A 179 -0.24 14.38 11.30
C VAL A 179 -0.34 13.33 10.20
N THR A 180 0.33 12.21 10.41
CA THR A 180 0.17 10.99 9.60
C THR A 180 -0.63 9.97 10.40
N LEU A 181 -1.76 9.53 9.84
CA LEU A 181 -2.67 8.54 10.43
C LEU A 181 -2.58 7.23 9.66
N VAL A 182 -2.54 6.11 10.38
CA VAL A 182 -2.46 4.76 9.83
C VAL A 182 -3.69 3.95 10.26
N ASP A 183 -4.41 3.41 9.27
CA ASP A 183 -5.49 2.46 9.52
C ASP A 183 -4.92 1.08 9.85
N VAL A 184 -5.10 0.64 11.09
CA VAL A 184 -4.64 -0.69 11.54
C VAL A 184 -5.71 -1.77 11.44
N ASN A 185 -6.97 -1.38 11.21
CA ASN A 185 -8.08 -2.32 11.08
C ASN A 185 -8.08 -3.03 9.72
N ASN A 186 -7.45 -2.40 8.73
CA ASN A 186 -7.30 -2.94 7.40
C ASN A 186 -5.81 -3.03 7.07
N ILE A 187 -5.32 -4.26 7.05
CA ILE A 187 -3.93 -4.56 6.69
C ILE A 187 -3.88 -5.18 5.29
N GLU A 188 -2.78 -4.94 4.60
CA GLU A 188 -2.43 -5.60 3.36
C GLU A 188 -1.02 -6.18 3.47
N ILE A 189 -0.75 -7.19 2.65
CA ILE A 189 0.57 -7.79 2.53
C ILE A 189 1.11 -7.39 1.16
N GLU A 190 2.23 -6.68 1.17
CA GLU A 190 2.95 -6.33 -0.05
C GLU A 190 4.10 -7.29 -0.25
N SER A 191 4.17 -7.91 -1.43
CA SER A 191 5.25 -8.79 -1.85
C SER A 191 5.71 -8.43 -3.25
N GLU A 192 6.94 -8.76 -3.59
CA GLU A 192 7.53 -8.47 -4.90
C GLU A 192 7.81 -9.77 -5.66
N LEU A 193 7.30 -9.86 -6.88
CA LEU A 193 7.44 -11.01 -7.76
C LEU A 193 8.50 -10.77 -8.84
N PRO A 194 9.43 -11.70 -9.09
CA PRO A 194 10.29 -11.67 -10.26
C PRO A 194 9.48 -11.77 -11.56
N ALA A 195 10.01 -11.21 -12.65
CA ALA A 195 9.36 -11.20 -13.96
C ALA A 195 8.99 -12.62 -14.46
N SER A 196 9.83 -13.63 -14.19
CA SER A 196 9.56 -15.02 -14.57
C SER A 196 8.32 -15.62 -13.92
N VAL A 197 7.98 -15.17 -12.72
CA VAL A 197 6.78 -15.58 -11.98
C VAL A 197 5.58 -14.73 -12.38
N TYR A 198 5.77 -13.43 -12.55
CA TYR A 198 4.72 -12.53 -13.01
C TYR A 198 4.10 -12.96 -14.34
N LEU A 199 4.91 -13.48 -15.28
CA LEU A 199 4.42 -13.99 -16.56
C LEU A 199 3.49 -15.21 -16.42
N GLN A 200 3.50 -15.89 -15.26
CA GLN A 200 2.65 -17.04 -14.95
C GLN A 200 1.43 -16.64 -14.08
N LYS A 201 1.16 -15.35 -13.88
CA LYS A 201 0.12 -14.86 -12.96
C LYS A 201 -1.29 -15.41 -13.22
N ASP A 202 -1.58 -15.78 -14.47
CA ASP A 202 -2.89 -16.32 -14.86
C ASP A 202 -3.05 -17.80 -14.43
N ASN A 203 -1.96 -18.45 -14.00
CA ASN A 203 -1.94 -19.82 -13.47
C ASN A 203 -1.91 -19.86 -11.93
N PHE A 204 -1.98 -18.72 -11.25
CA PHE A 204 -1.96 -18.70 -9.80
C PHE A 204 -3.26 -19.24 -9.23
N ILE A 205 -3.16 -20.24 -8.37
CA ILE A 205 -4.30 -20.99 -7.80
C ILE A 205 -4.66 -20.48 -6.42
N SER A 206 -3.67 -20.35 -5.53
CA SER A 206 -3.89 -19.93 -4.16
C SER A 206 -2.74 -19.09 -3.63
N TYR A 207 -3.02 -18.34 -2.55
CA TYR A 207 -2.05 -17.49 -1.86
C TYR A 207 -2.13 -17.73 -0.37
N SER A 208 -0.99 -17.88 0.25
CA SER A 208 -0.87 -17.98 1.71
C SER A 208 0.34 -17.20 2.21
N CYS A 209 0.35 -16.89 3.49
CA CYS A 209 1.56 -16.37 4.13
C CYS A 209 1.79 -17.03 5.48
N HIS A 210 3.05 -17.08 5.88
CA HIS A 210 3.44 -17.42 7.23
C HIS A 210 4.46 -16.42 7.78
N SER A 211 4.51 -16.29 9.10
CA SER A 211 5.52 -15.48 9.77
C SER A 211 6.33 -16.39 10.71
N ARG A 212 7.65 -16.24 10.67
CA ARG A 212 8.54 -16.97 11.61
C ARG A 212 8.32 -16.60 13.07
N LEU A 213 7.64 -15.47 13.34
CA LEU A 213 7.31 -15.00 14.68
C LEU A 213 6.03 -15.66 15.23
N LEU A 214 5.18 -16.17 14.35
CA LEU A 214 3.92 -16.80 14.67
C LEU A 214 4.03 -18.29 14.35
N ALA A 215 4.42 -19.10 15.34
CA ALA A 215 4.65 -20.53 15.17
C ALA A 215 3.48 -21.21 14.42
N ASP A 216 3.80 -21.84 13.30
CA ASP A 216 2.96 -22.78 12.52
C ASP A 216 1.61 -22.30 11.96
N ASN A 217 1.34 -20.99 11.95
CA ASN A 217 0.11 -20.47 11.37
C ASN A 217 0.34 -20.04 9.91
N ASN A 218 -0.20 -20.83 8.98
CA ASN A 218 -0.41 -20.41 7.60
C ASN A 218 -1.72 -19.65 7.49
N PHE A 219 -1.67 -18.43 6.97
CA PHE A 219 -2.83 -17.59 6.75
C PHE A 219 -3.17 -17.54 5.27
N SER A 220 -4.42 -17.83 4.95
CA SER A 220 -4.93 -17.68 3.57
C SER A 220 -5.01 -16.20 3.20
N LEU A 221 -4.64 -15.91 1.95
CA LEU A 221 -4.63 -14.58 1.39
C LEU A 221 -5.48 -14.50 0.14
N LYS A 222 -6.03 -13.32 -0.10
CA LYS A 222 -6.77 -12.99 -1.32
C LYS A 222 -5.99 -11.95 -2.12
N LEU A 223 -5.81 -12.22 -3.41
CA LEU A 223 -5.16 -11.27 -4.31
C LEU A 223 -5.99 -9.99 -4.45
N ALA A 224 -5.40 -8.86 -4.13
CA ALA A 224 -5.97 -7.53 -4.38
C ALA A 224 -5.56 -7.03 -5.76
N SER A 225 -4.25 -7.04 -6.05
CA SER A 225 -3.74 -6.59 -7.35
C SER A 225 -2.28 -7.00 -7.54
N ILE A 226 -1.87 -7.12 -8.81
CA ILE A 226 -0.47 -7.15 -9.20
C ILE A 226 -0.22 -5.95 -10.11
N ASN A 227 0.73 -5.08 -9.74
CA ASN A 227 1.06 -3.92 -10.55
C ASN A 227 1.68 -4.37 -11.89
N PRO A 228 1.15 -3.95 -13.04
CA PRO A 228 1.69 -4.34 -14.34
C PRO A 228 3.04 -3.68 -14.67
N LYS A 229 3.43 -2.64 -13.91
CA LYS A 229 4.71 -1.97 -14.03
C LYS A 229 5.69 -2.48 -12.97
N SER A 230 6.85 -2.98 -13.41
CA SER A 230 7.94 -3.36 -12.50
C SER A 230 8.62 -2.13 -11.90
N ASN A 231 9.24 -2.32 -10.74
CA ASN A 231 10.14 -1.35 -10.13
C ASN A 231 11.53 -1.33 -10.82
N SER A 232 12.46 -0.51 -10.30
CA SER A 232 13.85 -0.41 -10.80
C SER A 232 14.63 -1.73 -10.75
N ASN A 233 14.21 -2.68 -9.90
CA ASN A 233 14.82 -3.99 -9.74
C ASN A 233 14.15 -5.08 -10.58
N GLN A 234 13.27 -4.70 -11.52
CA GLN A 234 12.49 -5.60 -12.37
C GLN A 234 11.56 -6.54 -11.58
N LEU A 235 11.11 -6.10 -10.40
CA LEU A 235 10.15 -6.80 -9.57
C LEU A 235 8.76 -6.19 -9.70
N TYR A 236 7.74 -7.05 -9.72
CA TYR A 236 6.34 -6.67 -9.83
C TYR A 236 5.69 -6.71 -8.45
N ARG A 237 5.11 -5.60 -8.04
CA ARG A 237 4.45 -5.48 -6.74
C ARG A 237 3.12 -6.21 -6.75
N MET A 238 2.97 -7.14 -5.83
CA MET A 238 1.74 -7.88 -5.55
C MET A 238 1.19 -7.42 -4.20
N ARG A 239 -0.10 -7.12 -4.15
CA ARG A 239 -0.84 -6.73 -2.94
C ARG A 239 -1.89 -7.79 -2.66
N LEU A 240 -1.96 -8.20 -1.40
CA LEU A 240 -2.81 -9.27 -0.92
C LEU A 240 -3.53 -8.82 0.35
N PHE A 241 -4.77 -9.25 0.52
CA PHE A 241 -5.49 -9.05 1.77
C PHE A 241 -5.55 -10.36 2.56
N PRO A 242 -5.28 -10.32 3.88
CA PRO A 242 -5.48 -11.47 4.71
C PRO A 242 -6.97 -11.78 4.88
N GLU A 243 -7.33 -13.04 4.88
CA GLU A 243 -8.66 -13.48 5.27
C GLU A 243 -8.88 -13.31 6.79
N THR A 244 -10.09 -13.44 7.25
CA THR A 244 -10.58 -12.97 8.57
C THR A 244 -9.70 -13.35 9.77
N ASP A 245 -9.14 -14.55 9.77
CA ASP A 245 -8.38 -15.07 10.92
C ASP A 245 -6.97 -14.45 11.05
N ALA A 246 -6.41 -13.98 9.96
CA ALA A 246 -5.06 -13.40 9.92
C ALA A 246 -5.01 -11.92 10.39
N LYS A 247 -6.14 -11.19 10.32
CA LYS A 247 -6.16 -9.75 10.63
C LYS A 247 -5.74 -9.44 12.09
N ASN A 248 -6.06 -10.31 13.01
CA ASN A 248 -5.75 -10.11 14.43
C ASN A 248 -4.37 -10.63 14.84
N ALA A 249 -3.77 -11.49 14.01
CA ALA A 249 -2.49 -12.12 14.30
C ALA A 249 -1.30 -11.34 13.67
N LEU A 250 -1.53 -10.68 12.54
CA LEU A 250 -0.50 -9.96 11.80
C LEU A 250 -0.48 -8.49 12.21
N SER A 251 0.70 -7.99 12.57
CA SER A 251 0.91 -6.57 12.90
C SER A 251 1.63 -5.84 11.76
N ILE A 252 1.31 -4.57 11.58
CA ILE A 252 1.97 -3.70 10.60
C ILE A 252 3.46 -3.67 10.85
N GLY A 253 4.27 -3.76 9.79
CA GLY A 253 5.72 -3.85 9.85
C GLY A 253 6.27 -5.26 9.99
N MET A 254 5.44 -6.28 10.22
CA MET A 254 5.91 -7.68 10.25
C MET A 254 6.37 -8.13 8.88
N ASN A 255 7.51 -8.84 8.88
CA ASN A 255 7.96 -9.60 7.72
C ASN A 255 7.24 -10.95 7.67
N VAL A 256 6.74 -11.30 6.52
CA VAL A 256 6.07 -12.57 6.21
C VAL A 256 6.68 -13.21 4.98
N GLU A 257 6.53 -14.50 4.85
CA GLU A 257 6.84 -15.22 3.62
C GLU A 257 5.53 -15.55 2.91
N VAL A 258 5.34 -14.99 1.72
CA VAL A 258 4.14 -15.19 0.90
C VAL A 258 4.40 -16.36 -0.03
N THR A 259 3.56 -17.37 0.01
CA THR A 259 3.62 -18.54 -0.86
C THR A 259 2.49 -18.48 -1.88
N VAL A 260 2.85 -18.63 -3.15
CA VAL A 260 1.95 -18.70 -4.29
C VAL A 260 1.97 -20.13 -4.84
N GLU A 261 0.82 -20.70 -5.01
CA GLU A 261 0.59 -21.99 -5.65
C GLU A 261 0.32 -21.78 -7.15
N ILE A 262 1.06 -22.48 -8.00
CA ILE A 262 1.01 -22.32 -9.46
C ILE A 262 0.71 -23.66 -10.10
#